data_5a7f626d6d7b53ee3db639f5a107c862
#
_entry.id   5a7f626d6d7b53ee3db639f5a107c862
#
_cell.length_a   1.000
_cell.length_b   1.000
_cell.length_c   1.000
_cell.angle_alpha   90.00
_cell.angle_beta   90.00
_cell.angle_gamma   90.00
#
_symmetry.space_group_name_H-M   'P 1'
#
loop_
_entity.id
_entity.type
_entity.pdbx_description
1 polymer ?
#
loop_
_entity_poly.entity_id
_entity_poly.type
_entity_poly.pdbx_seq_one_letter_code
_entity_poly.pdbx_strand_id
1 'polypeptide(L)'
;MGFFDSFKEGLNSAKQTRENREIIEMYHDLHDYDTDYRRTAFDNTDSNNGWYTCPRCGKKFRKKQMHVDHIVPQSKGGDNSRYNLQVMCPHCNCSKRDSMVDTEKDLVRRRQELKRQDEEDLEFLNSISKRRRK
;
A
#
# COMPACT_ATOMS: atom_id res chain seq x y z
N MET A 1 -8.05 -19.20 -3.67
CA MET A 1 -8.36 -17.83 -3.20
C MET A 1 -8.48 -17.80 -1.68
N GLY A 2 -7.88 -16.81 -1.04
CA GLY A 2 -7.99 -16.65 0.41
C GLY A 2 -9.38 -16.16 0.85
N PHE A 3 -9.65 -16.28 2.14
CA PHE A 3 -10.87 -15.79 2.75
C PHE A 3 -11.16 -14.32 2.40
N PHE A 4 -10.13 -13.50 2.35
CA PHE A 4 -10.24 -12.07 2.04
C PHE A 4 -10.76 -11.83 0.62
N ASP A 5 -10.29 -12.59 -0.36
CA ASP A 5 -10.73 -12.45 -1.74
C ASP A 5 -12.21 -12.84 -1.90
N SER A 6 -12.63 -13.93 -1.27
CA SER A 6 -14.02 -14.35 -1.25
C SER A 6 -14.93 -13.32 -0.59
N PHE A 7 -14.47 -12.73 0.50
CA PHE A 7 -15.18 -11.66 1.21
C PHE A 7 -15.33 -10.43 0.32
N LYS A 8 -14.27 -10.05 -0.37
CA LYS A 8 -14.24 -8.89 -1.26
C LYS A 8 -15.16 -9.09 -2.48
N GLU A 9 -15.16 -10.27 -3.07
CA GLU A 9 -16.06 -10.60 -4.16
C GLU A 9 -17.53 -10.55 -3.72
N GLY A 10 -17.83 -11.08 -2.54
CA GLY A 10 -19.17 -11.00 -1.95
C GLY A 10 -19.65 -9.56 -1.77
N LEU A 11 -18.76 -8.67 -1.35
CA LEU A 11 -19.07 -7.25 -1.20
C LEU A 11 -19.31 -6.55 -2.53
N ASN A 12 -18.54 -6.91 -3.56
CA ASN A 12 -18.69 -6.31 -4.88
C ASN A 12 -19.95 -6.77 -5.60
N SER A 13 -20.41 -8.00 -5.37
CA SER A 13 -21.61 -8.55 -5.98
C SER A 13 -22.89 -8.15 -5.26
N ALA A 14 -22.83 -7.94 -3.95
CA ALA A 14 -23.95 -7.43 -3.16
C ALA A 14 -23.86 -5.91 -3.14
N LYS A 15 -24.65 -5.20 -3.92
CA LYS A 15 -24.74 -3.74 -3.84
C LYS A 15 -24.63 -3.31 -2.38
N GLN A 16 -23.68 -2.42 -2.04
CA GLN A 16 -23.36 -2.02 -0.67
C GLN A 16 -24.61 -1.67 0.13
N THR A 17 -25.18 -2.66 0.77
CA THR A 17 -26.28 -2.50 1.70
C THR A 17 -25.72 -2.05 3.04
N ARG A 18 -26.59 -1.53 3.91
CA ARG A 18 -26.24 -1.15 5.28
C ARG A 18 -25.56 -2.31 6.01
N GLU A 19 -26.02 -3.54 5.81
CA GLU A 19 -25.44 -4.75 6.41
C GLU A 19 -23.99 -4.96 5.97
N ASN A 20 -23.68 -4.73 4.70
CA ASN A 20 -22.32 -4.84 4.18
C ASN A 20 -21.39 -3.81 4.80
N ARG A 21 -21.87 -2.60 5.08
CA ARG A 21 -21.09 -1.58 5.78
C ARG A 21 -20.74 -2.03 7.20
N GLU A 22 -21.71 -2.55 7.93
CA GLU A 22 -21.50 -3.03 9.29
C GLU A 22 -20.48 -4.17 9.32
N ILE A 23 -20.54 -5.08 8.36
CA ILE A 23 -19.58 -6.17 8.23
C ILE A 23 -18.18 -5.63 7.92
N ILE A 24 -18.06 -4.66 7.03
CA ILE A 24 -16.78 -4.02 6.70
C ILE A 24 -16.19 -3.33 7.92
N GLU A 25 -16.98 -2.54 8.63
CA GLU A 25 -16.54 -1.85 9.82
C GLU A 25 -16.08 -2.83 10.90
N MET A 26 -16.86 -3.88 11.14
CA MET A 26 -16.50 -4.93 12.09
C MET A 26 -15.22 -5.66 11.69
N TYR A 27 -15.04 -5.94 10.39
CA TYR A 27 -13.81 -6.54 9.87
C TYR A 27 -12.60 -5.64 10.10
N HIS A 28 -12.74 -4.36 9.82
CA HIS A 28 -11.68 -3.37 10.07
C HIS A 28 -11.33 -3.27 11.55
N ASP A 29 -12.31 -3.23 12.42
CA ASP A 29 -12.10 -3.18 13.87
C ASP A 29 -11.33 -4.41 14.36
N LEU A 30 -11.69 -5.61 13.88
CA LEU A 30 -11.03 -6.86 14.25
C LEU A 30 -9.60 -6.96 13.72
N HIS A 31 -9.31 -6.32 12.60
CA HIS A 31 -8.01 -6.40 11.93
C HIS A 31 -7.22 -5.09 12.01
N ASP A 32 -7.61 -4.20 12.93
CA ASP A 32 -6.93 -2.92 13.18
C ASP A 32 -6.78 -2.07 11.90
N TYR A 33 -7.79 -2.10 11.05
CA TYR A 33 -7.83 -1.45 9.73
C TYR A 33 -6.76 -1.90 8.75
N ASP A 34 -5.94 -2.87 9.13
CA ASP A 34 -4.94 -3.41 8.24
C ASP A 34 -5.54 -4.49 7.35
N THR A 35 -5.88 -4.10 6.14
CA THR A 35 -6.01 -5.05 5.05
C THR A 35 -4.60 -5.50 4.68
N ASP A 36 -4.44 -6.70 4.13
CA ASP A 36 -3.12 -7.23 3.77
C ASP A 36 -2.33 -6.28 2.87
N TYR A 37 -3.00 -5.63 1.93
CA TYR A 37 -2.32 -4.70 1.03
C TYR A 37 -1.88 -3.41 1.74
N ARG A 38 -2.61 -2.95 2.74
CA ARG A 38 -2.21 -1.77 3.53
C ARG A 38 -0.91 -2.04 4.28
N ARG A 39 -0.82 -3.18 4.94
CA ARG A 39 0.41 -3.61 5.61
C ARG A 39 1.55 -3.72 4.61
N THR A 40 1.34 -4.39 3.49
CA THR A 40 2.33 -4.53 2.42
C THR A 40 2.84 -3.18 1.95
N ALA A 41 1.94 -2.22 1.72
CA ALA A 41 2.31 -0.89 1.26
C ALA A 41 3.18 -0.14 2.28
N PHE A 42 2.77 -0.09 3.55
CA PHE A 42 3.50 0.65 4.57
C PHE A 42 4.81 -0.03 4.96
N ASP A 43 4.85 -1.36 5.03
CA ASP A 43 6.08 -2.10 5.35
C ASP A 43 7.16 -1.92 4.27
N ASN A 44 6.76 -1.60 3.05
CA ASN A 44 7.65 -1.36 1.92
C ASN A 44 7.79 0.13 1.55
N THR A 45 7.44 1.03 2.45
CA THR A 45 7.54 2.49 2.23
C THR A 45 8.40 3.10 3.33
N ASP A 46 9.36 3.92 2.92
CA ASP A 46 10.22 4.63 3.86
C ASP A 46 9.43 5.65 4.68
N SER A 47 9.81 5.78 5.95
CA SER A 47 9.30 6.83 6.82
C SER A 47 10.46 7.49 7.57
N ASN A 48 10.27 8.73 7.97
CA ASN A 48 11.20 9.47 8.81
C ASN A 48 10.51 9.78 10.13
N ASN A 49 10.89 9.06 11.19
CA ASN A 49 10.29 9.19 12.53
C ASN A 49 8.75 9.07 12.51
N GLY A 50 8.22 8.17 11.68
CA GLY A 50 6.79 7.95 11.53
C GLY A 50 6.09 8.93 10.61
N TRP A 51 6.83 9.80 9.93
CA TRP A 51 6.29 10.69 8.90
C TRP A 51 6.52 10.11 7.52
N TYR A 52 5.45 10.03 6.73
CA TYR A 52 5.45 9.55 5.36
C TYR A 52 5.27 10.71 4.41
N THR A 53 5.98 10.69 3.29
CA THR A 53 5.89 11.74 2.27
C THR A 53 4.98 11.29 1.13
N CYS A 54 3.97 12.11 0.80
CA CYS A 54 3.14 11.84 -0.37
C CYS A 54 3.98 12.03 -1.63
N PRO A 55 4.04 11.02 -2.52
CA PRO A 55 4.90 11.11 -3.71
C PRO A 55 4.42 12.14 -4.75
N ARG A 56 3.19 12.61 -4.63
CA ARG A 56 2.65 13.61 -5.57
C ARG A 56 2.79 15.04 -5.09
N CYS A 57 2.35 15.33 -3.86
CA CYS A 57 2.37 16.71 -3.36
C CYS A 57 3.58 17.02 -2.48
N GLY A 58 4.37 16.02 -2.09
CA GLY A 58 5.55 16.20 -1.26
C GLY A 58 5.29 16.54 0.19
N LYS A 59 4.04 16.65 0.59
CA LYS A 59 3.66 16.91 1.98
C LYS A 59 3.83 15.68 2.85
N LYS A 60 4.10 15.87 4.13
CA LYS A 60 4.32 14.80 5.09
C LYS A 60 3.09 14.56 5.96
N PHE A 61 2.80 13.30 6.23
CA PHE A 61 1.64 12.87 7.00
C PHE A 61 2.01 11.70 7.89
N ARG A 62 1.23 11.50 8.94
CA ARG A 62 1.31 10.29 9.76
C ARG A 62 0.59 9.12 9.05
N LYS A 63 0.96 7.89 9.40
CA LYS A 63 0.38 6.67 8.83
C LYS A 63 -1.16 6.70 8.83
N LYS A 64 -1.76 7.14 9.93
CA LYS A 64 -3.22 7.20 10.07
C LYS A 64 -3.90 8.11 9.06
N GLN A 65 -3.18 9.10 8.56
CA GLN A 65 -3.69 10.11 7.61
C GLN A 65 -3.48 9.70 6.17
N MET A 66 -2.71 8.65 5.91
CA MET A 66 -2.35 8.24 4.56
C MET A 66 -3.28 7.16 4.03
N HIS A 67 -3.49 7.19 2.73
CA HIS A 67 -4.21 6.17 1.99
C HIS A 67 -3.23 5.30 1.20
N VAL A 68 -3.63 4.08 0.90
CA VAL A 68 -2.90 3.21 -0.01
C VAL A 68 -3.59 3.24 -1.36
N ASP A 69 -2.84 3.55 -2.39
CA ASP A 69 -3.29 3.61 -3.77
C ASP A 69 -2.76 2.41 -4.56
N HIS A 70 -3.63 1.80 -5.35
CA HIS A 70 -3.22 0.83 -6.36
C HIS A 70 -2.80 1.61 -7.59
N ILE A 71 -1.52 1.55 -7.96
CA ILE A 71 -0.98 2.29 -9.11
C ILE A 71 -1.75 1.93 -10.38
N VAL A 72 -1.86 0.62 -10.67
CA VAL A 72 -2.88 0.12 -11.59
C VAL A 72 -4.12 -0.17 -10.75
N PRO A 73 -5.24 0.51 -10.99
CA PRO A 73 -6.45 0.30 -10.19
C PRO A 73 -6.92 -1.15 -10.20
N GLN A 74 -7.48 -1.61 -9.09
CA GLN A 74 -8.05 -2.95 -9.00
C GLN A 74 -9.12 -3.19 -10.06
N SER A 75 -9.92 -2.18 -10.38
CA SER A 75 -10.92 -2.23 -11.44
C SER A 75 -10.33 -2.47 -12.83
N LYS A 76 -9.03 -2.23 -12.99
CA LYS A 76 -8.30 -2.42 -14.26
C LYS A 76 -7.26 -3.54 -14.17
N GLY A 77 -7.44 -4.46 -13.22
CA GLY A 77 -6.60 -5.64 -13.09
C GLY A 77 -5.38 -5.48 -12.19
N GLY A 78 -5.28 -4.38 -11.45
CA GLY A 78 -4.17 -4.14 -10.53
C GLY A 78 -4.13 -5.14 -9.38
N ASP A 79 -2.95 -5.63 -9.04
CA ASP A 79 -2.73 -6.59 -7.96
C ASP A 79 -2.36 -5.90 -6.63
N ASN A 80 -2.17 -6.71 -5.59
CA ASN A 80 -1.79 -6.26 -4.25
C ASN A 80 -0.29 -6.43 -3.98
N SER A 81 0.53 -6.52 -5.01
CA SER A 81 1.97 -6.60 -4.83
C SER A 81 2.56 -5.26 -4.40
N ARG A 82 3.70 -5.31 -3.70
CA ARG A 82 4.39 -4.09 -3.28
C ARG A 82 4.78 -3.17 -4.44
N TYR A 83 4.92 -3.73 -5.65
CA TYR A 83 5.24 -2.97 -6.86
C TYR A 83 4.07 -2.13 -7.37
N ASN A 84 2.85 -2.51 -7.01
CA ASN A 84 1.62 -1.85 -7.44
C ASN A 84 0.97 -0.99 -6.35
N LEU A 85 1.58 -0.90 -5.19
CA LEU A 85 1.03 -0.16 -4.05
C LEU A 85 1.89 1.06 -3.75
N GLN A 86 1.25 2.19 -3.52
CA GLN A 86 1.91 3.41 -3.06
C GLN A 86 1.10 4.07 -1.96
N VAL A 87 1.79 4.77 -1.07
CA VAL A 87 1.16 5.51 0.02
C VAL A 87 0.99 6.96 -0.42
N MET A 88 -0.23 7.47 -0.37
CA MET A 88 -0.58 8.83 -0.80
C MET A 88 -1.42 9.54 0.25
N CYS A 89 -1.40 10.86 0.23
CA CYS A 89 -2.33 11.63 1.05
C CYS A 89 -3.76 11.50 0.50
N PRO A 90 -4.79 11.70 1.34
CA PRO A 90 -6.18 11.57 0.91
C PRO A 90 -6.55 12.45 -0.27
N HIS A 91 -6.05 13.68 -0.29
CA HIS A 91 -6.34 14.64 -1.36
C HIS A 91 -5.82 14.14 -2.72
N CYS A 92 -4.55 13.73 -2.79
CA CYS A 92 -3.95 13.22 -4.02
C CYS A 92 -4.57 11.89 -4.44
N ASN A 93 -4.89 11.02 -3.49
CA ASN A 93 -5.55 9.75 -3.78
C ASN A 93 -6.95 9.96 -4.35
N CYS A 94 -7.73 10.84 -3.74
CA CYS A 94 -9.07 11.18 -4.25
C CYS A 94 -9.01 11.84 -5.63
N SER A 95 -8.00 12.67 -5.89
CA SER A 95 -7.80 13.31 -7.20
C SER A 95 -7.42 12.31 -8.27
N LYS A 96 -6.64 11.29 -7.92
CA LYS A 96 -6.23 10.24 -8.86
C LYS A 96 -7.39 9.31 -9.21
N ARG A 97 -8.16 8.87 -8.22
CA ARG A 97 -9.20 7.86 -8.36
C ARG A 97 -8.69 6.62 -9.10
N ASP A 98 -9.38 6.18 -10.16
CA ASP A 98 -8.97 5.07 -11.01
C ASP A 98 -8.31 5.52 -12.32
N SER A 99 -7.80 6.75 -12.35
CA SER A 99 -7.08 7.30 -13.49
C SER A 99 -5.76 6.56 -13.72
N MET A 100 -5.43 6.33 -14.98
CA MET A 100 -4.17 5.71 -15.40
C MET A 100 -3.20 6.71 -16.06
N VAL A 101 -3.45 8.00 -15.94
CA VAL A 101 -2.65 9.05 -16.59
C VAL A 101 -1.18 8.98 -16.17
N ASP A 102 -0.91 8.81 -14.87
CA ASP A 102 0.45 8.77 -14.32
C ASP A 102 0.92 7.35 -13.96
N THR A 103 0.22 6.33 -14.42
CA THR A 103 0.48 4.94 -14.00
C THR A 103 1.90 4.49 -14.32
N GLU A 104 2.36 4.70 -15.55
CA GLU A 104 3.72 4.30 -15.95
C GLU A 104 4.78 5.00 -15.12
N LYS A 105 4.64 6.30 -14.94
CA LYS A 105 5.55 7.11 -14.13
C LYS A 105 5.59 6.64 -12.67
N ASP A 106 4.42 6.38 -12.09
CA ASP A 106 4.31 5.89 -10.72
C ASP A 106 4.94 4.50 -10.58
N LEU A 107 4.72 3.60 -11.52
CA LEU A 107 5.31 2.25 -11.51
C LEU A 107 6.84 2.30 -11.60
N VAL A 108 7.39 3.13 -12.47
CA VAL A 108 8.84 3.30 -12.61
C VAL A 108 9.44 3.82 -11.31
N ARG A 109 8.85 4.86 -10.75
CA ARG A 109 9.29 5.43 -9.48
C ARG A 109 9.25 4.39 -8.35
N ARG A 110 8.16 3.64 -8.26
CA ARG A 110 7.98 2.64 -7.22
C ARG A 110 9.01 1.51 -7.31
N ARG A 111 9.30 1.05 -8.52
CA ARG A 111 10.35 0.04 -8.74
C ARG A 111 11.72 0.53 -8.31
N GLN A 112 12.03 1.78 -8.60
CA GLN A 112 13.30 2.38 -8.20
C GLN A 112 13.42 2.49 -6.67
N GLU A 113 12.35 2.91 -5.98
CA GLU A 113 12.31 2.97 -4.53
C GLU A 113 12.54 1.60 -3.89
N LEU A 114 11.84 0.58 -4.38
CA LEU A 114 11.95 -0.78 -3.86
C LEU A 114 13.32 -1.39 -4.14
N LYS A 115 13.89 -1.13 -5.30
CA LYS A 115 15.24 -1.58 -5.63
C LYS A 115 16.28 -0.98 -4.67
N ARG A 116 16.19 0.29 -4.40
CA ARG A 116 17.06 0.96 -3.45
C ARG A 116 16.95 0.37 -2.04
N GLN A 117 15.71 0.14 -1.57
CA GLN A 117 15.46 -0.48 -0.28
C GLN A 117 16.06 -1.89 -0.21
N ASP A 118 15.87 -2.70 -1.23
CA ASP A 118 16.41 -4.06 -1.29
C ASP A 118 17.94 -4.05 -1.26
N GLU A 119 18.58 -3.12 -1.93
CA GLU A 119 20.03 -2.95 -1.93
C GLU A 119 20.55 -2.55 -0.55
N GLU A 120 19.89 -1.61 0.13
CA GLU A 120 20.22 -1.20 1.49
C GLU A 120 20.07 -2.35 2.49
N ASP A 121 19.00 -3.12 2.37
CA ASP A 121 18.75 -4.29 3.21
C ASP A 121 19.82 -5.36 3.00
N LEU A 122 20.22 -5.59 1.76
CA LEU A 122 21.27 -6.55 1.43
C LEU A 122 22.62 -6.11 2.02
N GLU A 123 22.97 -4.84 1.92
CA GLU A 123 24.19 -4.30 2.51
C GLU A 123 24.20 -4.46 4.03
N PHE A 124 23.08 -4.20 4.67
CA PHE A 124 22.93 -4.37 6.11
C PHE A 124 23.11 -5.85 6.52
N LEU A 125 22.49 -6.78 5.81
CA LEU A 125 22.62 -8.21 6.07
C LEU A 125 24.06 -8.70 5.86
N ASN A 126 24.73 -8.23 4.82
CA ASN A 126 26.15 -8.54 4.57
C ASN A 126 27.05 -8.00 5.69
N SER A 127 26.76 -6.82 6.19
CA SER A 127 27.48 -6.21 7.31
C SER A 127 27.37 -7.08 8.58
N ILE A 128 26.18 -7.58 8.90
CA ILE A 128 25.95 -8.47 10.03
C ILE A 128 26.70 -9.78 9.85
N SER A 129 26.64 -10.39 8.67
CA SER A 129 27.32 -11.62 8.34
C SER A 129 28.85 -11.51 8.53
N LYS A 130 29.43 -10.42 8.09
CA LYS A 130 30.88 -10.14 8.28
C LYS A 130 31.26 -10.00 9.76
N ARG A 131 30.42 -9.39 10.59
CA ARG A 131 30.64 -9.27 12.04
C ARG A 131 30.64 -10.62 12.72
N ARG A 132 29.76 -11.55 12.32
CA ARG A 132 29.66 -12.88 12.88
C ARG A 132 30.85 -13.79 12.56
N ARG A 133 31.57 -13.51 11.47
CA ARG A 133 32.74 -14.31 11.05
C ARG A 133 34.02 -13.96 11.82
N LYS A 134 34.00 -12.92 12.60
CA LYS A 134 35.09 -12.59 13.52
C LYS A 134 34.85 -13.26 14.88
#